data_a97c43b70f74f2ea40c61759afbe8bc8
#
_entry.id   a97c43b70f74f2ea40c61759afbe8bc8
#
_cell.length_a   1.000
_cell.length_b   1.000
_cell.length_c   1.000
_cell.angle_alpha   90.00
_cell.angle_beta   90.00
_cell.angle_gamma   90.00
#
_symmetry.space_group_name_H-M   'P 1'
#
loop_
_entity.id
_entity.type
_entity.pdbx_description
1 polymer ?
#
loop_
_entity_poly.entity_id
_entity_poly.type
_entity_poly.pdbx_seq_one_letter_code
_entity_poly.pdbx_strand_id
1 'polypeptide(L)'
;DDAGEAVVMRPDLTLPLARLLSTTSIQPPVQWWYVGDVFRVRKSLSGTYNQMTQAGIELIGYASIKAEWACLSEATRICEDLGLTDLTLELSDVQFVSQVMQALPLDPATASALQAAFFKKNLSTYQQLIAPLRAEPLYPFLQQWPWLFGEAATIFTQLAQLLPPTLLHSRLKPLQQTVAFLQHQFPQVTITVDLTSQPPQSYYTGLFFHAYASDSRQYLFSGGRYDQLLASFQQDLLPAVGLAFDVDALTDILPDDPKPALTLVYGRPSQWQEAAAVVATTPHAQLCLVDSLAEAKTMAQKYHAKLIDLSPKEAMQ
;
A
#
# COMPACT_ATOMS: atom_id res chain seq x y z
N ASP A 1 -1.27 16.39 -25.99
CA ASP A 1 -1.00 17.77 -25.61
C ASP A 1 -1.06 18.69 -26.86
N ASP A 2 -0.82 19.95 -26.68
CA ASP A 2 -0.86 20.94 -27.79
C ASP A 2 0.20 20.71 -28.85
N ALA A 3 1.23 19.89 -28.57
CA ALA A 3 2.24 19.46 -29.52
C ALA A 3 1.87 18.16 -30.25
N GLY A 4 0.69 17.61 -30.02
CA GLY A 4 0.22 16.36 -30.61
C GLY A 4 0.80 15.11 -29.97
N GLU A 5 1.51 15.22 -28.84
CA GLU A 5 2.02 14.09 -28.10
C GLU A 5 0.92 13.43 -27.26
N ALA A 6 0.93 12.09 -27.18
CA ALA A 6 0.02 11.36 -26.34
C ALA A 6 0.36 11.60 -24.87
N VAL A 7 -0.62 12.05 -24.08
CA VAL A 7 -0.50 12.19 -22.64
C VAL A 7 -1.36 11.13 -21.96
N VAL A 8 -0.87 10.63 -20.84
CA VAL A 8 -1.58 9.65 -20.00
C VAL A 8 -1.72 10.16 -18.57
N MET A 9 -2.79 9.76 -17.92
CA MET A 9 -2.93 10.01 -16.49
C MET A 9 -1.97 9.09 -15.71
N ARG A 10 -1.30 9.62 -14.70
CA ARG A 10 -0.27 8.89 -13.94
C ARG A 10 -0.83 7.63 -13.24
N PRO A 11 -0.24 6.45 -13.44
CA PRO A 11 -0.70 5.22 -12.81
C PRO A 11 -0.12 4.99 -11.40
N ASP A 12 0.95 5.71 -11.06
CA ASP A 12 1.63 5.73 -9.75
C ASP A 12 2.33 7.07 -9.53
N LEU A 13 2.93 7.26 -8.35
CA LEU A 13 3.68 8.47 -8.00
C LEU A 13 5.19 8.24 -7.90
N THR A 14 5.66 6.99 -7.93
CA THR A 14 7.09 6.65 -7.94
C THR A 14 7.77 7.11 -9.23
N LEU A 15 7.14 6.88 -10.40
CA LEU A 15 7.68 7.34 -11.69
C LEU A 15 7.83 8.87 -11.79
N PRO A 16 6.82 9.68 -11.41
CA PRO A 16 6.97 11.13 -11.31
C PRO A 16 8.11 11.57 -10.38
N LEU A 17 8.30 10.91 -9.24
CA LEU A 17 9.39 11.23 -8.31
C LEU A 17 10.77 10.84 -8.87
N ALA A 18 10.89 9.70 -9.55
CA ALA A 18 12.11 9.31 -10.26
C ALA A 18 12.47 10.35 -11.33
N ARG A 19 11.49 10.84 -12.10
CA ARG A 19 11.68 11.92 -13.07
C ARG A 19 12.08 13.24 -12.38
N LEU A 20 11.43 13.60 -11.26
CA LEU A 20 11.79 14.79 -10.50
C LEU A 20 13.25 14.75 -10.05
N LEU A 21 13.70 13.62 -9.50
CA LEU A 21 15.09 13.44 -9.09
C LEU A 21 16.05 13.61 -10.26
N SER A 22 15.71 13.08 -11.45
CA SER A 22 16.55 13.17 -12.65
C SER A 22 16.64 14.58 -13.27
N THR A 23 15.67 15.43 -12.98
CA THR A 23 15.58 16.80 -13.55
C THR A 23 15.94 17.89 -12.57
N THR A 24 16.31 17.54 -11.34
CA THR A 24 16.69 18.51 -10.29
C THR A 24 18.14 18.29 -9.85
N SER A 25 18.70 19.24 -9.10
CA SER A 25 20.03 19.12 -8.50
C SER A 25 20.06 18.40 -7.15
N ILE A 26 18.96 17.76 -6.77
CA ILE A 26 18.87 17.02 -5.51
C ILE A 26 19.79 15.80 -5.59
N GLN A 27 20.64 15.64 -4.58
CA GLN A 27 21.59 14.52 -4.52
C GLN A 27 21.11 13.43 -3.59
N PRO A 28 21.09 12.14 -4.01
CA PRO A 28 20.87 11.01 -3.11
C PRO A 28 21.98 10.92 -2.03
N PRO A 29 21.69 10.32 -0.84
CA PRO A 29 20.43 9.65 -0.52
C PRO A 29 19.30 10.60 -0.14
N VAL A 30 18.08 10.24 -0.51
CA VAL A 30 16.86 11.01 -0.19
C VAL A 30 15.78 10.11 0.42
N GLN A 31 14.97 10.72 1.28
CA GLN A 31 13.76 10.13 1.86
C GLN A 31 12.61 11.07 1.55
N TRP A 32 11.67 10.59 0.76
CA TRP A 32 10.51 11.38 0.33
C TRP A 32 9.22 10.70 0.74
N TRP A 33 8.22 11.51 0.97
CA TRP A 33 6.85 11.06 1.09
C TRP A 33 5.95 11.85 0.13
N TYR A 34 4.85 11.26 -0.23
CA TYR A 34 3.89 11.88 -1.14
C TYR A 34 2.46 11.48 -0.81
N VAL A 35 1.52 12.33 -1.20
CA VAL A 35 0.09 12.03 -1.27
C VAL A 35 -0.45 12.58 -2.59
N GLY A 36 -1.27 11.82 -3.27
CA GLY A 36 -1.90 12.28 -4.51
C GLY A 36 -2.68 11.20 -5.23
N ASP A 37 -3.44 11.65 -6.22
CA ASP A 37 -4.29 10.77 -7.01
C ASP A 37 -3.49 10.05 -8.10
N VAL A 38 -3.85 8.79 -8.30
CA VAL A 38 -3.37 7.95 -9.40
C VAL A 38 -4.56 7.34 -10.14
N PHE A 39 -4.32 6.94 -11.40
CA PHE A 39 -5.38 6.51 -12.29
C PHE A 39 -5.04 5.15 -12.89
N ARG A 40 -5.89 4.16 -12.66
CA ARG A 40 -5.72 2.79 -13.16
C ARG A 40 -7.00 2.29 -13.78
N VAL A 41 -6.92 1.75 -14.98
CA VAL A 41 -8.07 1.14 -15.63
C VAL A 41 -8.48 -0.10 -14.84
N ARG A 42 -9.68 -0.08 -14.29
CA ARG A 42 -10.29 -1.21 -13.60
C ARG A 42 -11.26 -1.92 -14.52
N LYS A 43 -11.55 -3.20 -14.24
CA LYS A 43 -12.58 -3.93 -14.99
C LYS A 43 -13.93 -3.23 -14.81
N SER A 44 -14.67 -3.05 -15.88
CA SER A 44 -16.02 -2.51 -15.82
C SER A 44 -16.87 -3.30 -14.83
N LEU A 45 -17.68 -2.61 -14.05
CA LEU A 45 -18.57 -3.19 -13.03
C LEU A 45 -17.84 -3.88 -11.84
N SER A 46 -16.56 -3.59 -11.62
CA SER A 46 -15.81 -4.10 -10.45
C SER A 46 -16.23 -3.46 -9.13
N GLY A 47 -17.03 -2.40 -9.15
CA GLY A 47 -17.38 -1.62 -7.95
C GLY A 47 -16.24 -0.71 -7.45
N THR A 48 -15.13 -0.61 -8.20
CA THR A 48 -13.98 0.22 -7.85
C THR A 48 -13.81 1.38 -8.84
N TYR A 49 -13.35 2.53 -8.36
CA TYR A 49 -13.06 3.68 -9.19
C TYR A 49 -11.73 3.54 -9.92
N ASN A 50 -11.60 4.21 -11.07
CA ASN A 50 -10.33 4.30 -11.81
C ASN A 50 -9.34 5.27 -11.16
N GLN A 51 -9.83 6.25 -10.43
CA GLN A 51 -9.05 7.17 -9.59
C GLN A 51 -8.97 6.60 -8.18
N MET A 52 -7.80 6.69 -7.57
CA MET A 52 -7.55 6.32 -6.19
C MET A 52 -6.49 7.24 -5.59
N THR A 53 -6.58 7.52 -4.30
CA THR A 53 -5.59 8.32 -3.59
C THR A 53 -4.50 7.39 -3.05
N GLN A 54 -3.24 7.75 -3.34
CA GLN A 54 -2.06 7.09 -2.77
C GLN A 54 -1.33 8.00 -1.81
N ALA A 55 -0.86 7.44 -0.69
CA ALA A 55 0.14 8.03 0.18
C ALA A 55 1.34 7.09 0.25
N GLY A 56 2.56 7.58 0.06
CA GLY A 56 3.71 6.69 0.01
C GLY A 56 5.01 7.31 0.49
N ILE A 57 6.00 6.46 0.65
CA ILE A 57 7.38 6.82 1.00
C ILE A 57 8.35 6.18 0.03
N GLU A 58 9.43 6.91 -0.30
CA GLU A 58 10.51 6.45 -1.17
C GLU A 58 11.86 6.73 -0.49
N LEU A 59 12.67 5.69 -0.34
CA LEU A 59 14.03 5.73 0.19
C LEU A 59 14.99 5.46 -0.96
N ILE A 60 15.61 6.49 -1.52
CA ILE A 60 16.45 6.41 -2.71
C ILE A 60 17.91 6.64 -2.35
N GLY A 61 18.81 5.80 -2.83
CA GLY A 61 20.24 5.84 -2.52
C GLY A 61 20.65 4.92 -1.37
N TYR A 62 19.77 4.04 -0.90
CA TYR A 62 20.03 3.15 0.24
C TYR A 62 20.09 1.68 -0.21
N ALA A 63 21.29 1.12 -0.30
CA ALA A 63 21.52 -0.28 -0.71
C ALA A 63 21.29 -1.31 0.41
N SER A 64 21.32 -0.87 1.67
CA SER A 64 21.19 -1.76 2.82
C SER A 64 19.76 -2.29 2.98
N ILE A 65 19.61 -3.55 3.39
CA ILE A 65 18.33 -4.16 3.80
C ILE A 65 17.61 -3.37 4.92
N LYS A 66 18.32 -2.51 5.63
CA LYS A 66 17.74 -1.62 6.63
C LYS A 66 16.74 -0.63 6.02
N ALA A 67 16.84 -0.34 4.72
CA ALA A 67 15.88 0.52 4.05
C ALA A 67 14.52 -0.18 3.90
N GLU A 68 14.49 -1.49 3.54
CA GLU A 68 13.24 -2.28 3.57
C GLU A 68 12.66 -2.35 4.97
N TRP A 69 13.51 -2.57 5.98
CA TRP A 69 13.06 -2.62 7.37
C TRP A 69 12.48 -1.29 7.83
N ALA A 70 13.09 -0.17 7.46
CA ALA A 70 12.57 1.16 7.76
C ALA A 70 11.21 1.40 7.08
N CYS A 71 11.09 1.09 5.79
CA CYS A 71 9.84 1.18 5.05
C CYS A 71 8.71 0.36 5.70
N LEU A 72 8.98 -0.92 5.96
CA LEU A 72 8.00 -1.84 6.55
C LEU A 72 7.63 -1.44 7.98
N SER A 73 8.61 -0.99 8.78
CA SER A 73 8.35 -0.52 10.14
C SER A 73 7.46 0.71 10.17
N GLU A 74 7.71 1.68 9.29
CA GLU A 74 6.92 2.91 9.23
C GLU A 74 5.49 2.62 8.80
N ALA A 75 5.32 1.79 7.76
CA ALA A 75 3.99 1.40 7.31
C ALA A 75 3.21 0.62 8.37
N THR A 76 3.87 -0.31 9.07
CA THR A 76 3.23 -1.09 10.13
C THR A 76 2.80 -0.20 11.29
N ARG A 77 3.64 0.75 11.72
CA ARG A 77 3.29 1.72 12.77
C ARG A 77 2.10 2.60 12.38
N ILE A 78 2.07 3.08 11.14
CA ILE A 78 0.91 3.83 10.63
C ILE A 78 -0.37 3.00 10.75
N CYS A 79 -0.34 1.71 10.40
CA CYS A 79 -1.50 0.84 10.57
C CYS A 79 -1.88 0.66 12.05
N GLU A 80 -0.90 0.51 12.95
CA GLU A 80 -1.14 0.44 14.41
C GLU A 80 -1.75 1.74 14.94
N ASP A 81 -1.21 2.90 14.54
CA ASP A 81 -1.72 4.22 14.93
C ASP A 81 -3.16 4.46 14.45
N LEU A 82 -3.53 3.86 13.32
CA LEU A 82 -4.89 3.84 12.80
C LEU A 82 -5.80 2.82 13.49
N GLY A 83 -5.27 2.04 14.44
CA GLY A 83 -6.04 1.05 15.21
C GLY A 83 -6.26 -0.28 14.50
N LEU A 84 -5.53 -0.60 13.44
CA LEU A 84 -5.60 -1.87 12.73
C LEU A 84 -4.84 -2.95 13.50
N THR A 85 -5.56 -3.95 14.03
CA THR A 85 -5.00 -4.98 14.92
C THR A 85 -4.77 -6.33 14.28
N ASP A 86 -5.30 -6.57 13.08
CA ASP A 86 -5.27 -7.85 12.37
C ASP A 86 -4.48 -7.78 11.06
N LEU A 87 -3.41 -6.98 11.05
CA LEU A 87 -2.56 -6.78 9.88
C LEU A 87 -1.82 -8.06 9.51
N THR A 88 -1.87 -8.41 8.22
CA THR A 88 -1.03 -9.44 7.61
C THR A 88 -0.07 -8.79 6.61
N LEU A 89 1.22 -9.09 6.76
CA LEU A 89 2.28 -8.73 5.82
C LEU A 89 2.67 -9.96 5.01
N GLU A 90 2.48 -9.90 3.71
CA GLU A 90 2.92 -10.92 2.76
C GLU A 90 4.20 -10.45 2.09
N LEU A 91 5.27 -11.25 2.19
CA LEU A 91 6.60 -10.95 1.65
C LEU A 91 6.96 -11.90 0.52
N SER A 92 7.61 -11.38 -0.50
CA SER A 92 8.14 -12.14 -1.64
C SER A 92 9.45 -11.55 -2.16
N ASP A 93 10.12 -12.26 -3.07
CA ASP A 93 11.33 -11.77 -3.73
C ASP A 93 11.31 -12.06 -5.22
N VAL A 94 11.41 -10.99 -6.04
CA VAL A 94 11.37 -11.07 -7.52
C VAL A 94 12.49 -11.94 -8.07
N GLN A 95 13.69 -11.85 -7.48
CA GLN A 95 14.85 -12.55 -7.99
C GLN A 95 14.83 -14.05 -7.65
N PHE A 96 14.02 -14.46 -6.67
CA PHE A 96 13.87 -15.88 -6.35
C PHE A 96 13.41 -16.67 -7.57
N VAL A 97 12.33 -16.22 -8.22
CA VAL A 97 11.79 -16.86 -9.43
C VAL A 97 12.83 -16.88 -10.55
N SER A 98 13.49 -15.75 -10.80
CA SER A 98 14.52 -15.64 -11.84
C SER A 98 15.69 -16.58 -11.59
N GLN A 99 16.16 -16.73 -10.35
CA GLN A 99 17.26 -17.63 -10.02
C GLN A 99 16.88 -19.11 -10.15
N VAL A 100 15.64 -19.45 -9.77
CA VAL A 100 15.14 -20.81 -10.03
C VAL A 100 15.15 -21.10 -11.52
N MET A 101 14.62 -20.21 -12.35
CA MET A 101 14.61 -20.40 -13.81
C MET A 101 16.03 -20.52 -14.39
N GLN A 102 17.00 -19.72 -13.91
CA GLN A 102 18.39 -19.77 -14.34
C GLN A 102 19.13 -21.06 -13.90
N ALA A 103 18.71 -21.67 -12.81
CA ALA A 103 19.30 -22.92 -12.31
C ALA A 103 18.79 -24.15 -13.08
N LEU A 104 17.79 -24.02 -13.93
CA LEU A 104 17.23 -25.12 -14.72
C LEU A 104 17.92 -25.24 -16.07
N PRO A 105 18.17 -26.46 -16.58
CA PRO A 105 18.76 -26.70 -17.90
C PRO A 105 17.70 -26.50 -19.01
N LEU A 106 17.14 -25.31 -19.10
CA LEU A 106 16.11 -24.94 -20.06
C LEU A 106 16.63 -23.92 -21.06
N ASP A 107 16.18 -24.03 -22.31
CA ASP A 107 16.37 -22.95 -23.27
C ASP A 107 15.53 -21.72 -22.89
N PRO A 108 15.90 -20.52 -23.35
CA PRO A 108 15.20 -19.27 -22.95
C PRO A 108 13.71 -19.24 -23.25
N ALA A 109 13.27 -19.88 -24.33
CA ALA A 109 11.84 -19.90 -24.72
C ALA A 109 11.03 -20.79 -23.78
N THR A 110 11.55 -21.97 -23.45
CA THR A 110 10.94 -22.90 -22.48
C THR A 110 10.93 -22.31 -21.07
N ALA A 111 12.03 -21.66 -20.63
CA ALA A 111 12.08 -20.98 -19.33
C ALA A 111 11.04 -19.85 -19.24
N SER A 112 10.89 -19.06 -20.30
CA SER A 112 9.86 -18.01 -20.36
C SER A 112 8.44 -18.57 -20.32
N ALA A 113 8.19 -19.66 -21.06
CA ALA A 113 6.89 -20.34 -21.05
C ALA A 113 6.56 -20.93 -19.68
N LEU A 114 7.55 -21.53 -19.01
CA LEU A 114 7.41 -22.07 -17.63
C LEU A 114 7.08 -20.96 -16.64
N GLN A 115 7.81 -19.86 -16.69
CA GLN A 115 7.57 -18.69 -15.83
C GLN A 115 6.16 -18.09 -16.07
N ALA A 116 5.76 -17.99 -17.33
CA ALA A 116 4.43 -17.48 -17.68
C ALA A 116 3.31 -18.41 -17.20
N ALA A 117 3.47 -19.73 -17.33
CA ALA A 117 2.51 -20.72 -16.81
C ALA A 117 2.42 -20.65 -15.27
N PHE A 118 3.57 -20.51 -14.61
CA PHE A 118 3.69 -20.38 -13.16
C PHE A 118 2.93 -19.14 -12.63
N PHE A 119 3.22 -17.97 -13.14
CA PHE A 119 2.56 -16.72 -12.69
C PHE A 119 1.07 -16.67 -13.04
N LYS A 120 0.67 -17.26 -14.18
CA LYS A 120 -0.75 -17.37 -14.55
C LYS A 120 -1.50 -18.47 -13.79
N LYS A 121 -0.81 -19.19 -12.87
CA LYS A 121 -1.35 -20.33 -12.12
C LYS A 121 -1.94 -21.41 -13.04
N ASN A 122 -1.39 -21.55 -14.27
CA ASN A 122 -1.77 -22.61 -15.21
C ASN A 122 -1.02 -23.89 -14.87
N LEU A 123 -1.52 -24.60 -13.86
CA LEU A 123 -0.87 -25.79 -13.31
C LEU A 123 -0.71 -26.91 -14.32
N SER A 124 -1.65 -27.08 -15.24
CA SER A 124 -1.56 -28.13 -16.29
C SER A 124 -0.36 -27.87 -17.19
N THR A 125 -0.24 -26.65 -17.75
CA THR A 125 0.91 -26.28 -18.60
C THR A 125 2.21 -26.31 -17.78
N TYR A 126 2.20 -25.83 -16.54
CA TYR A 126 3.35 -25.87 -15.66
C TYR A 126 3.87 -27.30 -15.48
N GLN A 127 2.99 -28.25 -15.13
CA GLN A 127 3.34 -29.68 -14.94
C GLN A 127 3.90 -30.32 -16.22
N GLN A 128 3.34 -29.99 -17.38
CA GLN A 128 3.87 -30.46 -18.68
C GLN A 128 5.29 -29.97 -18.93
N LEU A 129 5.56 -28.70 -18.63
CA LEU A 129 6.88 -28.08 -18.84
C LEU A 129 7.95 -28.57 -17.87
N ILE A 130 7.60 -28.92 -16.64
CA ILE A 130 8.57 -29.51 -15.67
C ILE A 130 8.76 -31.01 -15.85
N ALA A 131 7.87 -31.72 -16.55
CA ALA A 131 7.94 -33.18 -16.69
C ALA A 131 9.27 -33.70 -17.29
N PRO A 132 9.93 -33.03 -18.27
CA PRO A 132 11.25 -33.42 -18.75
C PRO A 132 12.37 -33.30 -17.72
N LEU A 133 12.17 -32.51 -16.65
CA LEU A 133 13.16 -32.22 -15.61
C LEU A 133 13.17 -33.24 -14.48
N ARG A 134 12.52 -34.40 -14.61
CA ARG A 134 12.40 -35.41 -13.55
C ARG A 134 13.72 -35.93 -12.99
N ALA A 135 14.79 -35.88 -13.78
CA ALA A 135 16.13 -36.27 -13.36
C ALA A 135 16.90 -35.15 -12.67
N GLU A 136 16.40 -33.92 -12.69
CA GLU A 136 17.08 -32.76 -12.11
C GLU A 136 16.93 -32.72 -10.59
N PRO A 137 17.98 -32.31 -9.86
CA PRO A 137 17.94 -32.22 -8.39
C PRO A 137 16.83 -31.30 -7.86
N LEU A 138 16.41 -30.30 -8.64
CA LEU A 138 15.35 -29.35 -8.29
C LEU A 138 13.94 -29.89 -8.56
N TYR A 139 13.76 -31.05 -9.17
CA TYR A 139 12.44 -31.54 -9.55
C TYR A 139 11.46 -31.67 -8.35
N PRO A 140 11.85 -32.20 -7.17
CA PRO A 140 10.97 -32.25 -6.00
C PRO A 140 10.50 -30.86 -5.56
N PHE A 141 11.41 -29.87 -5.62
CA PHE A 141 11.06 -28.48 -5.32
C PHE A 141 10.06 -27.93 -6.38
N LEU A 142 10.33 -28.13 -7.67
CA LEU A 142 9.44 -27.67 -8.74
C LEU A 142 8.02 -28.21 -8.62
N GLN A 143 7.85 -29.44 -8.16
CA GLN A 143 6.54 -30.03 -7.92
C GLN A 143 5.78 -29.33 -6.78
N GLN A 144 6.44 -28.86 -5.77
CA GLN A 144 5.86 -28.20 -4.61
C GLN A 144 5.78 -26.66 -4.76
N TRP A 145 6.62 -26.10 -5.62
CA TRP A 145 6.76 -24.65 -5.73
C TRP A 145 5.44 -23.88 -5.93
N PRO A 146 4.48 -24.30 -6.76
CA PRO A 146 3.20 -23.60 -6.89
C PRO A 146 2.38 -23.47 -5.60
N TRP A 147 2.78 -24.18 -4.54
CA TRP A 147 2.11 -24.23 -3.24
C TRP A 147 2.93 -23.63 -2.10
N LEU A 148 4.11 -23.04 -2.40
CA LEU A 148 4.99 -22.46 -1.39
C LEU A 148 4.56 -21.02 -1.07
N PHE A 149 3.42 -20.91 -0.40
CA PHE A 149 2.87 -19.67 0.16
C PHE A 149 2.17 -19.95 1.49
N GLY A 150 2.21 -19.01 2.41
CA GLY A 150 1.57 -19.11 3.72
C GLY A 150 2.47 -18.65 4.86
N GLU A 151 2.26 -19.22 6.04
CA GLU A 151 3.00 -18.85 7.25
C GLU A 151 4.51 -19.05 7.07
N ALA A 152 5.30 -18.00 7.42
CA ALA A 152 6.70 -17.91 7.05
C ALA A 152 7.57 -19.05 7.59
N ALA A 153 7.38 -19.48 8.85
CA ALA A 153 8.18 -20.56 9.45
C ALA A 153 7.92 -21.90 8.75
N THR A 154 6.67 -22.17 8.38
CA THR A 154 6.27 -23.35 7.62
C THR A 154 6.93 -23.35 6.24
N ILE A 155 6.88 -22.24 5.51
CA ILE A 155 7.49 -22.14 4.18
C ILE A 155 9.02 -22.31 4.24
N PHE A 156 9.70 -21.69 5.19
CA PHE A 156 11.15 -21.86 5.33
C PHE A 156 11.55 -23.29 5.73
N THR A 157 10.74 -23.97 6.54
CA THR A 157 10.96 -25.37 6.88
C THR A 157 10.83 -26.28 5.65
N GLN A 158 9.80 -26.07 4.84
CA GLN A 158 9.63 -26.80 3.58
C GLN A 158 10.76 -26.54 2.58
N LEU A 159 11.20 -25.29 2.44
CA LEU A 159 12.32 -24.93 1.57
C LEU A 159 13.62 -25.59 2.01
N ALA A 160 13.90 -25.66 3.31
CA ALA A 160 15.09 -26.34 3.84
C ALA A 160 15.12 -27.84 3.52
N GLN A 161 13.96 -28.46 3.33
CA GLN A 161 13.87 -29.88 2.95
C GLN A 161 13.94 -30.09 1.43
N LEU A 162 13.49 -29.11 0.64
CA LEU A 162 13.33 -29.22 -0.81
C LEU A 162 14.53 -28.69 -1.59
N LEU A 163 15.31 -27.77 -1.00
CA LEU A 163 16.41 -27.10 -1.68
C LEU A 163 17.77 -27.49 -1.07
N PRO A 164 18.81 -27.70 -1.89
CA PRO A 164 20.17 -27.81 -1.40
C PRO A 164 20.57 -26.56 -0.60
N PRO A 165 21.31 -26.70 0.51
CA PRO A 165 21.65 -25.57 1.40
C PRO A 165 22.39 -24.41 0.73
N THR A 166 23.08 -24.67 -0.37
CA THR A 166 23.83 -23.66 -1.13
C THR A 166 23.03 -23.00 -2.20
N LEU A 167 21.94 -23.62 -2.65
CA LEU A 167 21.12 -23.11 -3.73
C LEU A 167 20.15 -22.05 -3.19
N LEU A 168 20.10 -20.91 -3.87
CA LEU A 168 19.22 -19.77 -3.54
C LEU A 168 19.48 -19.14 -2.16
N HIS A 169 20.52 -19.56 -1.41
CA HIS A 169 20.81 -19.02 -0.09
C HIS A 169 20.97 -17.49 -0.09
N SER A 170 21.59 -16.94 -1.15
CA SER A 170 21.78 -15.49 -1.30
C SER A 170 20.46 -14.71 -1.39
N ARG A 171 19.37 -15.38 -1.79
CA ARG A 171 18.02 -14.76 -1.89
C ARG A 171 17.16 -15.03 -0.66
N LEU A 172 17.19 -16.24 -0.16
CA LEU A 172 16.42 -16.62 1.01
C LEU A 172 16.91 -15.93 2.28
N LYS A 173 18.21 -15.71 2.42
CA LYS A 173 18.77 -15.08 3.62
C LYS A 173 18.24 -13.68 3.90
N PRO A 174 18.19 -12.72 2.95
CA PRO A 174 17.58 -11.41 3.17
C PRO A 174 16.09 -11.50 3.52
N LEU A 175 15.33 -12.37 2.87
CA LEU A 175 13.91 -12.60 3.16
C LEU A 175 13.73 -13.14 4.59
N GLN A 176 14.51 -14.15 4.99
CA GLN A 176 14.50 -14.71 6.35
C GLN A 176 14.86 -13.66 7.41
N GLN A 177 15.89 -12.83 7.14
CA GLN A 177 16.28 -11.74 8.04
C GLN A 177 15.15 -10.70 8.19
N THR A 178 14.46 -10.37 7.11
CA THR A 178 13.34 -9.43 7.15
C THR A 178 12.16 -10.01 7.93
N VAL A 179 11.82 -11.29 7.70
CA VAL A 179 10.79 -11.97 8.48
C VAL A 179 11.13 -11.99 9.97
N ALA A 180 12.35 -12.40 10.33
CA ALA A 180 12.80 -12.45 11.72
C ALA A 180 12.77 -11.06 12.39
N PHE A 181 13.19 -10.02 11.66
CA PHE A 181 13.12 -8.64 12.12
C PHE A 181 11.66 -8.21 12.40
N LEU A 182 10.75 -8.45 11.47
CA LEU A 182 9.34 -8.07 11.60
C LEU A 182 8.64 -8.83 12.74
N GLN A 183 8.87 -10.14 12.86
CA GLN A 183 8.31 -10.95 13.94
C GLN A 183 8.79 -10.49 15.33
N HIS A 184 10.05 -10.04 15.41
CA HIS A 184 10.58 -9.49 16.66
C HIS A 184 10.03 -8.10 16.97
N GLN A 185 9.93 -7.22 15.96
CA GLN A 185 9.53 -5.83 16.13
C GLN A 185 8.01 -5.66 16.28
N PHE A 186 7.23 -6.51 15.60
CA PHE A 186 5.77 -6.47 15.52
C PHE A 186 5.17 -7.86 15.75
N PRO A 187 5.25 -8.40 16.97
CA PRO A 187 4.83 -9.77 17.28
C PRO A 187 3.33 -10.03 17.07
N GLN A 188 2.51 -8.98 17.02
CA GLN A 188 1.06 -9.05 16.78
C GLN A 188 0.72 -9.12 15.28
N VAL A 189 1.66 -8.84 14.38
CA VAL A 189 1.44 -8.84 12.94
C VAL A 189 1.67 -10.24 12.38
N THR A 190 0.75 -10.73 11.58
CA THR A 190 0.91 -11.99 10.87
C THR A 190 1.87 -11.81 9.69
N ILE A 191 2.95 -12.61 9.65
CA ILE A 191 3.91 -12.58 8.55
C ILE A 191 3.78 -13.83 7.70
N THR A 192 3.46 -13.65 6.43
CA THR A 192 3.39 -14.70 5.41
C THR A 192 4.49 -14.51 4.36
N VAL A 193 4.82 -15.61 3.68
CA VAL A 193 5.75 -15.61 2.55
C VAL A 193 5.03 -16.23 1.36
N ASP A 194 5.06 -15.57 0.21
CA ASP A 194 4.57 -16.12 -1.05
C ASP A 194 5.67 -16.11 -2.11
N LEU A 195 6.29 -17.27 -2.34
CA LEU A 195 7.32 -17.45 -3.38
C LEU A 195 6.71 -17.73 -4.77
N THR A 196 5.41 -17.57 -4.90
CA THR A 196 4.66 -17.83 -6.13
C THR A 196 4.01 -16.57 -6.70
N SER A 197 4.13 -15.45 -5.99
CA SER A 197 3.51 -14.18 -6.35
C SER A 197 4.25 -13.51 -7.51
N GLN A 198 3.47 -12.94 -8.42
CA GLN A 198 4.00 -12.07 -9.45
C GLN A 198 4.14 -10.65 -8.88
N PRO A 199 5.30 -9.99 -9.07
CA PRO A 199 5.45 -8.62 -8.62
C PRO A 199 4.42 -7.71 -9.30
N PRO A 200 3.76 -6.79 -8.55
CA PRO A 200 2.74 -5.90 -9.10
C PRO A 200 3.31 -4.88 -10.07
N GLN A 201 4.59 -4.58 -9.96
CA GLN A 201 5.31 -3.66 -10.85
C GLN A 201 6.51 -4.36 -11.48
N SER A 202 6.69 -4.14 -12.78
CA SER A 202 7.78 -4.76 -13.54
C SER A 202 9.17 -4.23 -13.19
N TYR A 203 9.25 -3.09 -12.51
CA TYR A 203 10.50 -2.48 -12.12
C TYR A 203 11.07 -2.97 -10.78
N TYR A 204 10.36 -3.82 -10.04
CA TYR A 204 10.91 -4.39 -8.80
C TYR A 204 12.09 -5.31 -9.08
N THR A 205 13.13 -5.21 -8.22
CA THR A 205 14.40 -5.91 -8.38
C THR A 205 14.81 -6.77 -7.19
N GLY A 206 14.02 -6.83 -6.13
CA GLY A 206 14.31 -7.58 -4.93
C GLY A 206 13.07 -7.93 -4.14
N LEU A 207 13.14 -7.72 -2.82
CA LEU A 207 12.00 -7.89 -1.93
C LEU A 207 10.81 -7.02 -2.40
N PHE A 208 9.63 -7.61 -2.44
CA PHE A 208 8.37 -6.89 -2.54
C PHE A 208 7.35 -7.43 -1.53
N PHE A 209 6.37 -6.63 -1.21
CA PHE A 209 5.44 -6.94 -0.14
C PHE A 209 4.07 -6.32 -0.35
N HIS A 210 3.08 -6.94 0.29
CA HIS A 210 1.71 -6.47 0.40
C HIS A 210 1.25 -6.53 1.84
N ALA A 211 0.35 -5.64 2.21
CA ALA A 211 -0.31 -5.69 3.51
C ALA A 211 -1.82 -5.67 3.34
N TYR A 212 -2.51 -6.44 4.14
CA TYR A 212 -3.98 -6.47 4.18
C TYR A 212 -4.48 -6.76 5.59
N ALA A 213 -5.71 -6.41 5.85
CA ALA A 213 -6.46 -6.79 7.04
C ALA A 213 -7.63 -7.70 6.65
N SER A 214 -8.17 -8.47 7.58
CA SER A 214 -9.25 -9.43 7.30
C SER A 214 -10.49 -8.77 6.71
N ASP A 215 -10.80 -7.54 7.12
CA ASP A 215 -11.95 -6.79 6.64
C ASP A 215 -11.68 -6.04 5.33
N SER A 216 -10.44 -6.02 4.85
CA SER A 216 -10.07 -5.34 3.61
C SER A 216 -10.29 -6.24 2.39
N ARG A 217 -10.89 -5.70 1.34
CA ARG A 217 -11.03 -6.37 0.03
C ARG A 217 -9.84 -6.18 -0.87
N GLN A 218 -8.92 -5.29 -0.52
CA GLN A 218 -7.75 -4.89 -1.29
C GLN A 218 -6.53 -4.82 -0.37
N TYR A 219 -5.34 -4.75 -0.95
CA TYR A 219 -4.15 -4.45 -0.20
C TYR A 219 -4.22 -3.02 0.35
N LEU A 220 -3.87 -2.85 1.64
CA LEU A 220 -3.81 -1.57 2.32
C LEU A 220 -2.59 -0.77 1.86
N PHE A 221 -1.48 -1.48 1.68
CA PHE A 221 -0.29 -0.93 1.03
C PHE A 221 0.49 -2.02 0.30
N SER A 222 1.30 -1.60 -0.63
CA SER A 222 2.26 -2.46 -1.33
C SER A 222 3.55 -1.70 -1.59
N GLY A 223 4.65 -2.44 -1.71
CA GLY A 223 5.95 -1.84 -1.96
C GLY A 223 7.01 -2.86 -2.32
N GLY A 224 8.25 -2.37 -2.47
CA GLY A 224 9.38 -3.23 -2.76
C GLY A 224 10.63 -2.47 -3.21
N ARG A 225 11.71 -3.22 -3.47
CA ARG A 225 12.99 -2.71 -3.96
C ARG A 225 12.98 -2.58 -5.47
N TYR A 226 13.53 -1.45 -5.98
CA TYR A 226 13.55 -1.14 -7.41
C TYR A 226 14.85 -0.42 -7.85
N ASP A 227 15.97 -1.07 -7.72
CA ASP A 227 17.31 -0.49 -7.92
C ASP A 227 17.62 -0.04 -9.36
N GLN A 228 16.84 -0.48 -10.36
CA GLN A 228 17.08 -0.18 -11.77
C GLN A 228 16.17 0.90 -12.35
N LEU A 229 15.14 1.31 -11.61
CA LEU A 229 14.13 2.24 -12.15
C LEU A 229 14.73 3.58 -12.56
N LEU A 230 15.62 4.15 -11.74
CA LEU A 230 16.22 5.47 -11.99
C LEU A 230 17.17 5.48 -13.18
N ALA A 231 17.78 4.35 -13.54
CA ALA A 231 18.60 4.24 -14.75
C ALA A 231 17.80 4.53 -16.03
N SER A 232 16.49 4.25 -16.03
CA SER A 232 15.60 4.59 -17.14
C SER A 232 15.40 6.10 -17.33
N PHE A 233 15.78 6.91 -16.35
CA PHE A 233 15.71 8.38 -16.37
C PHE A 233 17.10 9.04 -16.49
N GLN A 234 18.07 8.35 -17.10
CA GLN A 234 19.45 8.83 -17.33
C GLN A 234 20.23 9.12 -16.04
N GLN A 235 19.87 8.43 -14.95
CA GLN A 235 20.63 8.46 -13.71
C GLN A 235 21.52 7.22 -13.60
N ASP A 236 22.49 7.24 -12.70
CA ASP A 236 23.21 6.05 -12.30
C ASP A 236 22.27 5.03 -11.65
N LEU A 237 22.72 3.77 -11.54
CA LEU A 237 22.03 2.76 -10.76
C LEU A 237 21.95 3.23 -9.31
N LEU A 238 20.76 3.56 -8.85
CA LEU A 238 20.52 4.01 -7.48
C LEU A 238 19.61 3.01 -6.77
N PRO A 239 20.11 2.36 -5.70
CA PRO A 239 19.29 1.49 -4.88
C PRO A 239 18.11 2.26 -4.31
N ALA A 240 16.93 1.70 -4.45
CA ALA A 240 15.72 2.33 -3.96
C ALA A 240 14.70 1.30 -3.46
N VAL A 241 13.98 1.69 -2.43
CA VAL A 241 12.83 0.95 -1.90
C VAL A 241 11.75 1.94 -1.51
N GLY A 242 10.51 1.58 -1.76
CA GLY A 242 9.37 2.42 -1.42
C GLY A 242 8.11 1.62 -1.23
N LEU A 243 7.08 2.29 -0.76
CA LEU A 243 5.73 1.74 -0.65
C LEU A 243 4.68 2.82 -0.88
N ALA A 244 3.49 2.36 -1.22
CA ALA A 244 2.30 3.19 -1.34
C ALA A 244 1.12 2.54 -0.62
N PHE A 245 0.47 3.31 0.23
CA PHE A 245 -0.85 3.01 0.77
C PHE A 245 -1.93 3.30 -0.27
N ASP A 246 -2.93 2.44 -0.32
CA ASP A 246 -4.24 2.73 -0.90
C ASP A 246 -5.08 3.41 0.17
N VAL A 247 -5.17 4.74 0.12
CA VAL A 247 -5.88 5.54 1.14
C VAL A 247 -7.38 5.24 1.11
N ASP A 248 -7.93 4.95 -0.07
CA ASP A 248 -9.35 4.60 -0.21
C ASP A 248 -9.63 3.25 0.47
N ALA A 249 -8.75 2.25 0.27
CA ALA A 249 -8.86 0.96 0.95
C ALA A 249 -8.73 1.06 2.48
N LEU A 250 -7.88 1.97 2.97
CA LEU A 250 -7.77 2.26 4.41
C LEU A 250 -9.04 2.89 4.96
N THR A 251 -9.58 3.90 4.26
CA THR A 251 -10.81 4.58 4.71
C THR A 251 -12.03 3.68 4.71
N ASP A 252 -12.07 2.67 3.81
CA ASP A 252 -13.18 1.72 3.74
C ASP A 252 -13.29 0.82 4.98
N ILE A 253 -12.19 0.56 5.69
CA ILE A 253 -12.15 -0.33 6.85
C ILE A 253 -12.00 0.40 8.19
N LEU A 254 -11.63 1.68 8.16
CA LEU A 254 -11.54 2.46 9.39
C LEU A 254 -12.95 2.84 9.88
N PRO A 255 -13.17 2.83 11.20
CA PRO A 255 -14.44 3.28 11.74
C PRO A 255 -14.67 4.74 11.38
N ASP A 256 -15.92 5.07 11.05
CA ASP A 256 -16.32 6.47 10.89
C ASP A 256 -15.94 7.25 12.13
N ASP A 257 -15.17 8.31 11.94
CA ASP A 257 -14.91 9.26 13.03
C ASP A 257 -16.26 9.78 13.53
N PRO A 258 -16.57 9.68 14.84
CA PRO A 258 -17.81 10.23 15.35
C PRO A 258 -17.86 11.70 14.98
N LYS A 259 -18.76 12.05 14.07
CA LYS A 259 -18.92 13.44 13.66
C LYS A 259 -19.10 14.27 14.93
N PRO A 260 -18.22 15.22 15.18
CA PRO A 260 -18.34 16.03 16.39
C PRO A 260 -19.72 16.69 16.41
N ALA A 261 -20.35 16.71 17.58
CA ALA A 261 -21.68 17.24 17.71
C ALA A 261 -21.72 18.69 17.19
N LEU A 262 -22.48 18.92 16.13
CA LEU A 262 -22.68 20.25 15.57
C LEU A 262 -23.32 21.16 16.60
N THR A 263 -22.80 22.38 16.74
CA THR A 263 -23.44 23.43 17.53
C THR A 263 -23.95 24.52 16.61
N LEU A 264 -25.25 24.77 16.62
CA LEU A 264 -25.87 25.88 15.88
C LEU A 264 -26.01 27.07 16.81
N VAL A 265 -25.55 28.23 16.37
CA VAL A 265 -25.66 29.49 17.12
C VAL A 265 -26.69 30.38 16.43
N TYR A 266 -27.83 30.56 17.08
CA TYR A 266 -28.89 31.43 16.61
C TYR A 266 -28.85 32.80 17.32
N GLY A 267 -28.95 33.87 16.53
CA GLY A 267 -29.10 35.24 16.98
C GLY A 267 -29.95 36.05 16.01
N ARG A 268 -30.65 37.05 16.49
CA ARG A 268 -31.34 38.00 15.62
C ARG A 268 -30.35 38.80 14.78
N PRO A 269 -30.73 39.43 13.67
CA PRO A 269 -29.82 40.25 12.84
C PRO A 269 -28.99 41.28 13.64
N SER A 270 -29.58 41.88 14.70
CA SER A 270 -28.89 42.80 15.60
C SER A 270 -27.78 42.13 16.47
N GLN A 271 -27.80 40.82 16.57
CA GLN A 271 -26.86 40.03 17.37
C GLN A 271 -25.81 39.28 16.51
N TRP A 272 -25.70 39.65 15.23
CA TRP A 272 -24.80 38.98 14.27
C TRP A 272 -23.35 38.90 14.76
N GLN A 273 -22.83 40.03 15.29
CA GLN A 273 -21.44 40.07 15.76
C GLN A 273 -21.22 39.20 17.01
N GLU A 274 -22.20 39.16 17.91
CA GLU A 274 -22.17 38.30 19.11
C GLU A 274 -22.22 36.81 18.68
N ALA A 275 -23.12 36.46 17.78
CA ALA A 275 -23.22 35.09 17.24
C ALA A 275 -21.94 34.64 16.53
N ALA A 276 -21.33 35.52 15.72
CA ALA A 276 -20.06 35.24 15.06
C ALA A 276 -18.91 35.05 16.07
N ALA A 277 -18.87 35.84 17.13
CA ALA A 277 -17.87 35.69 18.20
C ALA A 277 -18.02 34.36 18.94
N VAL A 278 -19.26 33.92 19.22
CA VAL A 278 -19.53 32.60 19.83
C VAL A 278 -19.08 31.47 18.92
N VAL A 279 -19.38 31.56 17.62
CA VAL A 279 -18.92 30.55 16.65
C VAL A 279 -17.40 30.48 16.61
N ALA A 280 -16.70 31.62 16.61
CA ALA A 280 -15.25 31.67 16.55
C ALA A 280 -14.56 31.01 17.77
N THR A 281 -15.23 30.95 18.90
CA THR A 281 -14.69 30.39 20.15
C THR A 281 -15.24 29.01 20.53
N THR A 282 -16.25 28.54 19.81
CA THR A 282 -16.90 27.24 20.09
C THR A 282 -16.50 26.21 19.04
N PRO A 283 -15.84 25.10 19.42
CA PRO A 283 -15.50 24.04 18.48
C PRO A 283 -16.76 23.51 17.77
N HIS A 284 -16.64 23.27 16.47
CA HIS A 284 -17.70 22.73 15.61
C HIS A 284 -19.03 23.52 15.64
N ALA A 285 -18.95 24.84 15.90
CA ALA A 285 -20.10 25.74 15.85
C ALA A 285 -20.26 26.35 14.47
N GLN A 286 -21.53 26.58 14.10
CA GLN A 286 -21.93 27.26 12.87
C GLN A 286 -23.05 28.27 13.17
N LEU A 287 -23.08 29.35 12.39
CA LEU A 287 -24.19 30.29 12.45
C LEU A 287 -25.47 29.64 11.94
N CYS A 288 -26.56 29.77 12.70
CA CYS A 288 -27.88 29.35 12.28
C CYS A 288 -28.55 30.48 11.49
N LEU A 289 -28.53 30.35 10.15
CA LEU A 289 -28.95 31.41 9.22
C LEU A 289 -30.46 31.42 8.93
N VAL A 290 -31.30 31.14 9.92
CA VAL A 290 -32.74 31.17 9.80
C VAL A 290 -33.34 32.42 10.52
N ASP A 291 -34.52 32.82 10.12
CA ASP A 291 -35.10 34.08 10.58
C ASP A 291 -35.80 33.97 11.93
N SER A 292 -36.16 32.75 12.36
CA SER A 292 -36.88 32.55 13.62
C SER A 292 -36.26 31.50 14.50
N LEU A 293 -36.44 31.67 15.82
CA LEU A 293 -36.00 30.69 16.83
C LEU A 293 -36.72 29.32 16.63
N ALA A 294 -37.96 29.34 16.17
CA ALA A 294 -38.70 28.10 15.91
C ALA A 294 -38.03 27.27 14.79
N GLU A 295 -37.63 27.92 13.71
CA GLU A 295 -36.90 27.30 12.62
C GLU A 295 -35.51 26.83 13.09
N ALA A 296 -34.80 27.61 13.93
CA ALA A 296 -33.55 27.24 14.50
C ALA A 296 -33.63 25.95 15.35
N LYS A 297 -34.69 25.83 16.17
CA LYS A 297 -34.97 24.61 16.95
C LYS A 297 -35.26 23.41 16.04
N THR A 298 -36.04 23.59 14.99
CA THR A 298 -36.37 22.56 14.00
C THR A 298 -35.08 22.09 13.27
N MET A 299 -34.22 23.04 12.89
CA MET A 299 -32.96 22.76 12.26
C MET A 299 -32.00 21.98 13.19
N ALA A 300 -31.90 22.42 14.46
CA ALA A 300 -31.09 21.74 15.45
C ALA A 300 -31.56 20.29 15.68
N GLN A 301 -32.87 20.05 15.76
CA GLN A 301 -33.41 18.68 15.85
C GLN A 301 -33.11 17.85 14.62
N LYS A 302 -33.27 18.40 13.43
CA LYS A 302 -33.00 17.72 12.15
C LYS A 302 -31.55 17.27 12.02
N TYR A 303 -30.61 18.07 12.48
CA TYR A 303 -29.17 17.78 12.40
C TYR A 303 -28.59 17.20 13.68
N HIS A 304 -29.40 16.86 14.67
CA HIS A 304 -28.97 16.42 16.02
C HIS A 304 -27.92 17.36 16.62
N ALA A 305 -28.10 18.67 16.38
CA ALA A 305 -27.16 19.71 16.79
C ALA A 305 -27.56 20.31 18.15
N LYS A 306 -26.55 20.74 18.90
CA LYS A 306 -26.79 21.62 20.07
C LYS A 306 -27.18 23.01 19.56
N LEU A 307 -28.19 23.63 20.16
CA LEU A 307 -28.58 25.01 19.82
C LEU A 307 -28.12 25.96 20.95
N ILE A 308 -27.36 26.97 20.57
CA ILE A 308 -27.08 28.15 21.39
C ILE A 308 -27.99 29.27 20.88
N ASP A 309 -28.92 29.72 21.74
CA ASP A 309 -29.85 30.77 21.46
C ASP A 309 -29.42 32.05 22.18
N LEU A 310 -29.06 33.07 21.41
CA LEU A 310 -28.65 34.38 21.89
C LEU A 310 -29.83 35.37 22.00
N SER A 311 -31.07 34.98 21.58
CA SER A 311 -32.19 35.87 21.75
C SER A 311 -32.48 36.17 23.21
N PRO A 312 -32.86 37.42 23.56
CA PRO A 312 -33.17 37.77 24.94
C PRO A 312 -34.28 36.85 25.46
N LYS A 313 -34.07 36.27 26.65
CA LYS A 313 -35.18 35.57 27.33
C LYS A 313 -36.30 36.56 27.51
N GLU A 314 -37.47 36.32 26.91
CA GLU A 314 -38.64 37.08 27.21
C GLU A 314 -38.84 37.06 28.73
N ALA A 315 -38.83 38.26 29.33
CA ALA A 315 -39.18 38.38 30.76
C ALA A 315 -40.63 37.87 30.87
N MET A 316 -40.79 36.76 31.60
CA MET A 316 -42.14 36.33 31.98
C MET A 316 -42.75 37.44 32.83
N GLN A 317 -43.72 38.15 32.23
CA GLN A 317 -44.64 38.99 32.99
C GLN A 317 -45.72 38.12 33.62
#